data_8600738f6e9bc0b23b1f405097c45302
#
_entry.id   8600738f6e9bc0b23b1f405097c45302
#
_cell.length_a   1.000
_cell.length_b   1.000
_cell.length_c   1.000
_cell.angle_alpha   90.00
_cell.angle_beta   90.00
_cell.angle_gamma   90.00
#
_symmetry.space_group_name_H-M   'P 1'
#
loop_
_entity.id
_entity.type
_entity.pdbx_description
1 polymer ?
#
loop_
_entity_poly.entity_id
_entity_poly.type
_entity_poly.pdbx_seq_one_letter_code
_entity_poly.pdbx_strand_id
1 'polypeptide(L)'
;MTTLRADENDLLETAAYYDAFAAVAEERYTSNHVLVRVREAFRRAVEPYPAATVLDLGCGPGTDLAWFAARYPGRRYAGIDVSPRMVALARGKLADRAVRVERGCAEDLPRVFPGEQFDLIYSFFGPLNTEPDLDRAVGALARAVAPGGVLVLSFVSRTYVADSAVHLLRGRPGRAVARLANRWRGYVPQTPLQAWLYFPRQIEARFAPAFQVERREGFSILYPAWYRATRFAEHGAVVRALWIADRVLNRTPLWSAGEHLLYVLRRSADRSASRS
;
A
#
# COMPACT_ATOMS: atom_id res chain seq x y z
N MET A 1 32.42 -12.94 -6.66
CA MET A 1 31.13 -12.77 -5.97
C MET A 1 30.86 -11.29 -5.88
N THR A 2 29.92 -10.79 -6.68
CA THR A 2 29.53 -9.37 -6.67
C THR A 2 28.75 -9.13 -5.37
N THR A 3 29.27 -8.28 -4.51
CA THR A 3 28.60 -7.88 -3.28
C THR A 3 27.34 -7.11 -3.70
N LEU A 4 26.14 -7.65 -3.44
CA LEU A 4 24.87 -6.96 -3.65
C LEU A 4 24.89 -5.64 -2.89
N ARG A 5 24.29 -4.59 -3.44
CA ARG A 5 24.07 -3.34 -2.70
C ARG A 5 23.11 -3.62 -1.54
N ALA A 6 23.21 -2.88 -0.46
CA ALA A 6 22.32 -3.06 0.70
C ALA A 6 20.84 -3.02 0.31
N ASP A 7 20.49 -2.14 -0.62
CA ASP A 7 19.14 -1.97 -1.15
C ASP A 7 18.63 -3.21 -1.90
N GLU A 8 19.51 -3.90 -2.66
CA GLU A 8 19.16 -5.14 -3.37
C GLU A 8 18.90 -6.30 -2.39
N ASN A 9 19.66 -6.35 -1.29
CA ASN A 9 19.47 -7.37 -0.26
C ASN A 9 18.12 -7.18 0.47
N ASP A 10 17.74 -5.96 0.82
CA ASP A 10 16.46 -5.63 1.46
C ASP A 10 15.27 -6.04 0.56
N LEU A 11 15.36 -5.84 -0.75
CA LEU A 11 14.33 -6.27 -1.71
C LEU A 11 14.26 -7.81 -1.84
N LEU A 12 15.41 -8.50 -1.79
CA LEU A 12 15.44 -9.97 -1.78
C LEU A 12 14.81 -10.54 -0.50
N GLU A 13 15.08 -9.94 0.66
CA GLU A 13 14.44 -10.33 1.92
C GLU A 13 12.92 -10.10 1.86
N THR A 14 12.48 -8.99 1.28
CA THR A 14 11.06 -8.70 1.05
C THR A 14 10.42 -9.73 0.13
N ALA A 15 11.05 -10.07 -0.99
CA ALA A 15 10.57 -11.09 -1.91
C ALA A 15 10.45 -12.46 -1.22
N ALA A 16 11.47 -12.87 -0.46
CA ALA A 16 11.48 -14.14 0.26
C ALA A 16 10.37 -14.21 1.34
N TYR A 17 10.11 -13.09 2.05
CA TYR A 17 9.01 -12.99 3.00
C TYR A 17 7.65 -13.24 2.31
N TYR A 18 7.39 -12.54 1.20
CA TYR A 18 6.11 -12.68 0.48
C TYR A 18 6.01 -14.02 -0.26
N ASP A 19 7.12 -14.62 -0.71
CA ASP A 19 7.14 -15.98 -1.24
C ASP A 19 6.70 -17.00 -0.19
N ALA A 20 7.19 -16.88 1.04
CA ALA A 20 6.75 -17.74 2.13
C ALA A 20 5.27 -17.49 2.50
N PHE A 21 4.83 -16.25 2.43
CA PHE A 21 3.45 -15.87 2.72
C PHE A 21 2.44 -16.29 1.63
N ALA A 22 2.89 -16.50 0.39
CA ALA A 22 2.04 -16.76 -0.77
C ALA A 22 1.07 -17.94 -0.58
N ALA A 23 1.51 -18.99 0.14
CA ALA A 23 0.70 -20.20 0.39
C ALA A 23 -0.60 -19.91 1.18
N VAL A 24 -0.62 -18.87 2.01
CA VAL A 24 -1.75 -18.50 2.89
C VAL A 24 -2.36 -17.13 2.55
N ALA A 25 -1.80 -16.45 1.57
CA ALA A 25 -2.17 -15.06 1.26
C ALA A 25 -3.65 -14.92 0.92
N GLU A 26 -4.18 -15.76 0.05
CA GLU A 26 -5.56 -15.67 -0.42
C GLU A 26 -6.56 -15.93 0.71
N GLU A 27 -6.36 -17.00 1.48
CA GLU A 27 -7.19 -17.30 2.65
C GLU A 27 -7.18 -16.14 3.64
N ARG A 28 -6.00 -15.62 3.99
CA ARG A 28 -5.88 -14.50 4.92
C ARG A 28 -6.54 -13.22 4.40
N TYR A 29 -6.45 -12.95 3.10
CA TYR A 29 -7.03 -11.76 2.49
C TYR A 29 -8.56 -11.82 2.38
N THR A 30 -9.14 -13.00 2.39
CA THR A 30 -10.59 -13.20 2.28
C THR A 30 -11.26 -13.50 3.62
N SER A 31 -10.58 -14.19 4.54
CA SER A 31 -11.15 -14.59 5.85
C SER A 31 -11.01 -13.52 6.93
N ASN A 32 -10.07 -12.60 6.81
CA ASN A 32 -9.87 -11.55 7.80
C ASN A 32 -10.82 -10.36 7.56
N HIS A 33 -11.91 -10.29 8.31
CA HIS A 33 -12.94 -9.27 8.15
C HIS A 33 -12.43 -7.82 8.30
N VAL A 34 -11.36 -7.59 9.07
CA VAL A 34 -10.74 -6.27 9.20
C VAL A 34 -10.04 -5.89 7.89
N LEU A 35 -9.21 -6.80 7.35
CA LEU A 35 -8.55 -6.59 6.06
C LEU A 35 -9.57 -6.39 4.94
N VAL A 36 -10.62 -7.20 4.89
CA VAL A 36 -11.71 -7.08 3.89
C VAL A 36 -12.33 -5.70 3.94
N ARG A 37 -12.71 -5.22 5.14
CA ARG A 37 -13.34 -3.90 5.28
C ARG A 37 -12.42 -2.74 4.93
N VAL A 38 -11.16 -2.79 5.33
CA VAL A 38 -10.16 -1.76 4.97
C VAL A 38 -9.89 -1.79 3.47
N ARG A 39 -9.76 -2.98 2.86
CA ARG A 39 -9.59 -3.16 1.42
C ARG A 39 -10.76 -2.57 0.61
N GLU A 40 -11.99 -2.82 1.05
CA GLU A 40 -13.18 -2.21 0.43
C GLU A 40 -13.14 -0.67 0.49
N ALA A 41 -12.66 -0.10 1.60
CA ALA A 41 -12.51 1.34 1.70
C ALA A 41 -11.41 1.87 0.77
N PHE A 42 -10.30 1.14 0.59
CA PHE A 42 -9.25 1.47 -0.36
C PHE A 42 -9.75 1.40 -1.81
N ARG A 43 -10.51 0.35 -2.17
CA ARG A 43 -11.16 0.23 -3.49
C ARG A 43 -12.08 1.42 -3.77
N ARG A 44 -12.92 1.79 -2.79
CA ARG A 44 -13.79 2.98 -2.91
C ARG A 44 -13.01 4.29 -3.09
N ALA A 45 -11.78 4.38 -2.63
CA ALA A 45 -10.94 5.55 -2.88
C ALA A 45 -10.41 5.60 -4.32
N VAL A 46 -10.31 4.46 -5.01
CA VAL A 46 -9.91 4.34 -6.42
C VAL A 46 -11.07 4.58 -7.39
N GLU A 47 -12.27 4.10 -7.04
CA GLU A 47 -13.44 4.08 -7.95
C GLU A 47 -13.81 5.44 -8.57
N PRO A 48 -13.71 6.61 -7.88
CA PRO A 48 -14.10 7.90 -8.46
C PRO A 48 -13.22 8.37 -9.62
N TYR A 49 -12.05 7.76 -9.82
CA TYR A 49 -11.09 8.22 -10.82
C TYR A 49 -11.26 7.47 -12.13
N PRO A 50 -11.68 8.17 -13.22
CA PRO A 50 -11.71 7.57 -14.54
C PRO A 50 -10.28 7.26 -14.99
N ALA A 51 -10.08 6.07 -15.53
CA ALA A 51 -8.78 5.63 -16.02
C ALA A 51 -8.99 4.61 -17.15
N ALA A 52 -8.27 4.77 -18.26
CA ALA A 52 -8.19 3.76 -19.30
C ALA A 52 -7.09 2.73 -19.00
N THR A 53 -6.05 3.17 -18.30
CA THR A 53 -4.87 2.37 -17.94
C THR A 53 -4.64 2.39 -16.42
N VAL A 54 -4.55 1.22 -15.81
CA VAL A 54 -4.46 1.06 -14.34
C VAL A 54 -3.31 0.13 -14.00
N LEU A 55 -2.48 0.53 -13.04
CA LEU A 55 -1.42 -0.30 -12.47
C LEU A 55 -1.67 -0.57 -10.99
N ASP A 56 -1.51 -1.82 -10.58
CA ASP A 56 -1.43 -2.25 -9.18
C ASP A 56 0.04 -2.43 -8.77
N LEU A 57 0.54 -1.57 -7.91
CA LEU A 57 1.89 -1.63 -7.38
C LEU A 57 1.92 -2.45 -6.09
N GLY A 58 2.64 -3.57 -6.10
CA GLY A 58 2.61 -4.57 -5.04
C GLY A 58 1.31 -5.38 -5.12
N CYS A 59 1.00 -5.91 -6.30
CA CYS A 59 -0.31 -6.52 -6.59
C CYS A 59 -0.58 -7.84 -5.83
N GLY A 60 0.43 -8.40 -5.18
CA GLY A 60 0.32 -9.68 -4.48
C GLY A 60 -0.26 -10.77 -5.38
N PRO A 61 -1.19 -11.61 -4.89
CA PRO A 61 -1.82 -12.68 -5.67
C PRO A 61 -2.89 -12.17 -6.65
N GLY A 62 -2.91 -10.86 -6.96
CA GLY A 62 -3.82 -10.26 -7.94
C GLY A 62 -5.27 -10.08 -7.48
N THR A 63 -5.53 -10.08 -6.17
CA THR A 63 -6.89 -10.01 -5.60
C THR A 63 -7.62 -8.72 -5.97
N ASP A 64 -6.94 -7.57 -5.91
CA ASP A 64 -7.53 -6.28 -6.26
C ASP A 64 -7.59 -6.08 -7.77
N LEU A 65 -6.57 -6.54 -8.52
CA LEU A 65 -6.60 -6.56 -9.98
C LEU A 65 -7.79 -7.35 -10.52
N ALA A 66 -8.02 -8.56 -9.99
CA ALA A 66 -9.15 -9.40 -10.39
C ALA A 66 -10.48 -8.72 -10.12
N TRP A 67 -10.60 -8.05 -8.97
CA TRP A 67 -11.81 -7.33 -8.59
C TRP A 67 -12.07 -6.13 -9.52
N PHE A 68 -11.06 -5.29 -9.78
CA PHE A 68 -11.21 -4.13 -10.65
C PHE A 68 -11.42 -4.53 -12.12
N ALA A 69 -10.71 -5.54 -12.61
CA ALA A 69 -10.87 -6.03 -13.98
C ALA A 69 -12.26 -6.64 -14.22
N ALA A 70 -12.85 -7.27 -13.21
CA ALA A 70 -14.24 -7.75 -13.28
C ALA A 70 -15.25 -6.59 -13.26
N ARG A 71 -15.00 -5.57 -12.46
CA ARG A 71 -15.91 -4.45 -12.25
C ARG A 71 -15.87 -3.43 -13.39
N TYR A 72 -14.70 -3.25 -14.03
CA TYR A 72 -14.46 -2.27 -15.08
C TYR A 72 -13.72 -2.91 -16.28
N PRO A 73 -14.37 -3.81 -17.03
CA PRO A 73 -13.69 -4.63 -18.04
C PRO A 73 -13.15 -3.86 -19.26
N GLY A 74 -13.57 -2.60 -19.45
CA GLY A 74 -13.07 -1.75 -20.53
C GLY A 74 -11.72 -1.08 -20.28
N ARG A 75 -11.10 -1.28 -19.10
CA ARG A 75 -9.80 -0.69 -18.75
C ARG A 75 -8.68 -1.70 -19.03
N ARG A 76 -7.49 -1.17 -19.32
CA ARG A 76 -6.25 -1.98 -19.39
C ARG A 76 -5.62 -2.04 -18.02
N TYR A 77 -5.28 -3.24 -17.57
CA TYR A 77 -4.69 -3.47 -16.26
C TYR A 77 -3.29 -4.03 -16.35
N ALA A 78 -2.42 -3.57 -15.45
CA ALA A 78 -1.12 -4.17 -15.20
C ALA A 78 -0.91 -4.33 -13.69
N GLY A 79 -0.05 -5.25 -13.31
CA GLY A 79 0.40 -5.44 -11.94
C GLY A 79 1.90 -5.64 -11.87
N ILE A 80 2.49 -5.26 -10.75
CA ILE A 80 3.90 -5.52 -10.44
C ILE A 80 4.02 -5.96 -8.98
N ASP A 81 4.82 -6.99 -8.72
CA ASP A 81 5.14 -7.45 -7.36
C ASP A 81 6.56 -7.96 -7.30
N VAL A 82 7.24 -7.77 -6.17
CA VAL A 82 8.64 -8.20 -5.98
C VAL A 82 8.76 -9.72 -5.83
N SER A 83 7.72 -10.38 -5.32
CA SER A 83 7.67 -11.82 -5.07
C SER A 83 7.34 -12.61 -6.33
N PRO A 84 8.22 -13.49 -6.82
CA PRO A 84 7.93 -14.35 -7.96
C PRO A 84 6.74 -15.28 -7.73
N ARG A 85 6.51 -15.76 -6.50
CA ARG A 85 5.35 -16.60 -6.17
C ARG A 85 4.03 -15.82 -6.21
N MET A 86 4.01 -14.57 -5.72
CA MET A 86 2.84 -13.70 -5.83
C MET A 86 2.50 -13.41 -7.30
N VAL A 87 3.51 -13.10 -8.12
CA VAL A 87 3.35 -12.91 -9.57
C VAL A 87 2.77 -14.16 -10.23
N ALA A 88 3.26 -15.34 -9.88
CA ALA A 88 2.74 -16.60 -10.43
C ALA A 88 1.27 -16.83 -10.05
N LEU A 89 0.88 -16.56 -8.80
CA LEU A 89 -0.51 -16.64 -8.34
C LEU A 89 -1.41 -15.64 -9.08
N ALA A 90 -0.95 -14.39 -9.21
CA ALA A 90 -1.69 -13.35 -9.92
C ALA A 90 -1.90 -13.71 -11.41
N ARG A 91 -0.86 -14.19 -12.09
CA ARG A 91 -0.95 -14.66 -13.48
C ARG A 91 -1.93 -15.81 -13.63
N GLY A 92 -1.89 -16.79 -12.71
CA GLY A 92 -2.86 -17.90 -12.71
C GLY A 92 -4.29 -17.44 -12.51
N LYS A 93 -4.52 -16.51 -11.57
CA LYS A 93 -5.86 -15.96 -11.28
C LYS A 93 -6.43 -15.12 -12.42
N LEU A 94 -5.58 -14.50 -13.23
CA LEU A 94 -5.94 -13.57 -14.29
C LEU A 94 -5.71 -14.14 -15.69
N ALA A 95 -5.48 -15.46 -15.80
CA ALA A 95 -5.11 -16.12 -17.05
C ALA A 95 -6.16 -15.96 -18.19
N ASP A 96 -7.43 -15.82 -17.84
CA ASP A 96 -8.55 -15.57 -18.73
C ASP A 96 -8.79 -14.09 -19.06
N ARG A 97 -7.91 -13.19 -18.57
CA ARG A 97 -8.05 -11.73 -18.69
C ARG A 97 -6.81 -11.12 -19.34
N ALA A 98 -7.01 -10.05 -20.09
CA ALA A 98 -5.92 -9.28 -20.69
C ALA A 98 -5.23 -8.37 -19.63
N VAL A 99 -4.65 -9.00 -18.61
CA VAL A 99 -3.93 -8.31 -17.52
C VAL A 99 -2.46 -8.73 -17.56
N ARG A 100 -1.57 -7.75 -17.70
CA ARG A 100 -0.13 -7.98 -17.64
C ARG A 100 0.37 -7.91 -16.20
N VAL A 101 1.00 -8.96 -15.71
CA VAL A 101 1.60 -9.00 -14.36
C VAL A 101 3.09 -9.30 -14.48
N GLU A 102 3.92 -8.44 -13.89
CA GLU A 102 5.37 -8.52 -14.00
C GLU A 102 6.04 -8.55 -12.62
N ARG A 103 7.28 -9.06 -12.59
CA ARG A 103 8.09 -9.05 -11.38
C ARG A 103 8.91 -7.77 -11.31
N GLY A 104 8.87 -7.12 -10.14
CA GLY A 104 9.68 -5.93 -9.85
C GLY A 104 9.12 -5.12 -8.69
N CYS A 105 9.80 -4.04 -8.36
CA CYS A 105 9.43 -3.05 -7.36
C CYS A 105 9.09 -1.71 -8.03
N ALA A 106 8.83 -0.65 -7.23
CA ALA A 106 8.48 0.66 -7.79
C ALA A 106 9.60 1.26 -8.65
N GLU A 107 10.86 1.08 -8.26
CA GLU A 107 12.01 1.58 -9.04
C GLU A 107 12.14 0.93 -10.41
N ASP A 108 11.64 -0.30 -10.57
CA ASP A 108 11.69 -1.06 -11.81
C ASP A 108 10.68 -0.62 -12.86
N LEU A 109 9.69 0.22 -12.50
CA LEU A 109 8.61 0.61 -13.42
C LEU A 109 9.09 1.07 -14.79
N PRO A 110 10.10 1.94 -14.92
CA PRO A 110 10.58 2.38 -16.24
C PRO A 110 11.24 1.27 -17.07
N ARG A 111 11.77 0.24 -16.41
CA ARG A 111 12.41 -0.92 -17.05
C ARG A 111 11.37 -1.98 -17.44
N VAL A 112 10.38 -2.19 -16.59
CA VAL A 112 9.37 -3.24 -16.75
C VAL A 112 8.26 -2.80 -17.70
N PHE A 113 7.91 -1.51 -17.67
CA PHE A 113 6.89 -0.89 -18.51
C PHE A 113 7.51 0.29 -19.30
N PRO A 114 8.46 0.02 -20.23
CA PRO A 114 9.20 1.06 -20.94
C PRO A 114 8.28 1.92 -21.81
N GLY A 115 8.27 3.24 -21.54
CA GLY A 115 7.43 4.20 -22.28
C GLY A 115 5.94 4.15 -21.97
N GLU A 116 5.48 3.21 -21.13
CA GLU A 116 4.08 3.15 -20.71
C GLU A 116 3.79 4.19 -19.62
N GLN A 117 2.61 4.80 -19.69
CA GLN A 117 2.07 5.65 -18.65
C GLN A 117 0.68 5.18 -18.26
N PHE A 118 0.39 5.31 -16.97
CA PHE A 118 -0.86 4.88 -16.36
C PHE A 118 -1.68 6.09 -15.91
N ASP A 119 -2.96 6.12 -16.23
CA ASP A 119 -3.88 7.15 -15.76
C ASP A 119 -4.08 7.05 -14.24
N LEU A 120 -3.98 5.81 -13.72
CA LEU A 120 -4.14 5.51 -12.31
C LEU A 120 -3.15 4.42 -11.87
N ILE A 121 -2.41 4.69 -10.80
CA ILE A 121 -1.63 3.68 -10.08
C ILE A 121 -2.18 3.59 -8.66
N TYR A 122 -2.52 2.39 -8.21
CA TYR A 122 -2.83 2.18 -6.80
C TYR A 122 -1.87 1.20 -6.14
N SER A 123 -1.72 1.32 -4.81
CA SER A 123 -0.87 0.46 -4.00
C SER A 123 -1.47 0.31 -2.61
N PHE A 124 -1.91 -0.89 -2.25
CA PHE A 124 -2.63 -1.16 -1.01
C PHE A 124 -1.79 -1.92 0.00
N PHE A 125 -1.99 -1.63 1.29
CA PHE A 125 -1.32 -2.27 2.43
C PHE A 125 0.21 -2.07 2.49
N GLY A 126 0.70 -0.97 1.93
CA GLY A 126 2.04 -0.44 2.18
C GLY A 126 3.21 -1.09 1.44
N PRO A 127 3.12 -1.48 0.15
CA PRO A 127 4.29 -1.91 -0.61
C PRO A 127 5.43 -0.89 -0.59
N LEU A 128 5.12 0.40 -0.65
CA LEU A 128 6.11 1.48 -0.58
C LEU A 128 6.83 1.58 0.79
N ASN A 129 6.32 0.93 1.83
CA ASN A 129 7.06 0.79 3.08
C ASN A 129 8.16 -0.28 3.01
N THR A 130 8.19 -1.11 1.97
CA THR A 130 9.25 -2.11 1.75
C THR A 130 10.25 -1.70 0.68
N GLU A 131 10.08 -0.50 0.10
CA GLU A 131 11.05 0.10 -0.81
C GLU A 131 12.22 0.69 0.00
N PRO A 132 13.47 0.29 -0.25
CA PRO A 132 14.63 0.82 0.48
C PRO A 132 14.86 2.31 0.28
N ASP A 133 14.56 2.81 -0.92
CA ASP A 133 14.68 4.22 -1.30
C ASP A 133 13.36 4.76 -1.83
N LEU A 134 12.60 5.42 -0.95
CA LEU A 134 11.31 6.01 -1.32
C LEU A 134 11.46 7.16 -2.35
N ASP A 135 12.57 7.88 -2.35
CA ASP A 135 12.76 9.01 -3.27
C ASP A 135 12.95 8.50 -4.71
N ARG A 136 13.69 7.39 -4.90
CA ARG A 136 13.78 6.70 -6.20
C ARG A 136 12.45 6.12 -6.64
N ALA A 137 11.72 5.47 -5.73
CA ALA A 137 10.38 4.94 -6.00
C ALA A 137 9.42 6.04 -6.45
N VAL A 138 9.40 7.20 -5.77
CA VAL A 138 8.61 8.38 -6.16
C VAL A 138 9.02 8.90 -7.53
N GLY A 139 10.33 8.98 -7.82
CA GLY A 139 10.83 9.38 -9.13
C GLY A 139 10.38 8.43 -10.26
N ALA A 140 10.36 7.12 -10.01
CA ALA A 140 9.85 6.13 -10.95
C ALA A 140 8.33 6.25 -11.15
N LEU A 141 7.57 6.42 -10.07
CA LEU A 141 6.13 6.67 -10.11
C LEU A 141 5.80 7.95 -10.91
N ALA A 142 6.57 9.03 -10.72
CA ALA A 142 6.36 10.27 -11.46
C ALA A 142 6.55 10.10 -12.97
N ARG A 143 7.40 9.18 -13.42
CA ARG A 143 7.56 8.85 -14.85
C ARG A 143 6.46 7.93 -15.36
N ALA A 144 5.99 7.01 -14.52
CA ALA A 144 4.99 6.00 -14.88
C ALA A 144 3.54 6.53 -14.88
N VAL A 145 3.24 7.58 -14.12
CA VAL A 145 1.89 8.18 -14.10
C VAL A 145 1.75 9.16 -15.27
N ALA A 146 0.63 9.10 -15.99
CA ALA A 146 0.30 10.04 -17.05
C ALA A 146 0.13 11.49 -16.51
N PRO A 147 0.37 12.54 -17.31
CA PRO A 147 0.05 13.91 -16.92
C PRO A 147 -1.41 14.03 -16.44
N GLY A 148 -1.62 14.60 -15.26
CA GLY A 148 -2.94 14.67 -14.62
C GLY A 148 -3.46 13.34 -14.04
N GLY A 149 -2.71 12.25 -14.18
CA GLY A 149 -3.03 10.95 -13.61
C GLY A 149 -2.96 10.92 -12.09
N VAL A 150 -3.47 9.86 -11.49
CA VAL A 150 -3.70 9.76 -10.05
C VAL A 150 -2.96 8.58 -9.44
N LEU A 151 -2.39 8.80 -8.26
CA LEU A 151 -1.91 7.75 -7.36
C LEU A 151 -2.88 7.57 -6.19
N VAL A 152 -3.22 6.32 -5.86
CA VAL A 152 -3.94 5.97 -4.63
C VAL A 152 -3.07 5.01 -3.83
N LEU A 153 -2.36 5.55 -2.84
CA LEU A 153 -1.30 4.83 -2.14
C LEU A 153 -1.61 4.70 -0.66
N SER A 154 -1.40 3.51 -0.11
CA SER A 154 -1.46 3.35 1.34
C SER A 154 -0.07 3.08 1.94
N PHE A 155 0.15 3.63 3.13
CA PHE A 155 1.35 3.45 3.93
C PHE A 155 1.01 2.87 5.30
N VAL A 156 1.86 1.99 5.80
CA VAL A 156 1.85 1.63 7.22
C VAL A 156 2.36 2.82 8.02
N SER A 157 1.57 3.27 8.99
CA SER A 157 1.87 4.48 9.76
C SER A 157 2.99 4.27 10.76
N ARG A 158 3.82 5.30 10.91
CA ARG A 158 4.81 5.40 11.99
C ARG A 158 4.17 5.71 13.35
N THR A 159 3.01 6.36 13.36
CA THR A 159 2.29 6.84 14.55
C THR A 159 1.01 6.06 14.80
N TYR A 160 1.10 4.75 15.05
CA TYR A 160 -0.08 3.98 15.42
C TYR A 160 -0.35 4.05 16.92
N VAL A 161 -1.17 5.03 17.33
CA VAL A 161 -1.40 5.39 18.73
C VAL A 161 -2.10 4.28 19.52
N ALA A 162 -3.11 3.62 18.96
CA ALA A 162 -3.83 2.55 19.64
C ALA A 162 -2.93 1.34 19.97
N ASP A 163 -1.98 1.01 19.08
CA ASP A 163 -1.02 -0.07 19.33
C ASP A 163 -0.03 0.30 20.42
N SER A 164 0.51 1.52 20.36
CA SER A 164 1.40 2.07 21.39
C SER A 164 0.74 2.07 22.76
N ALA A 165 -0.51 2.55 22.86
CA ALA A 165 -1.28 2.56 24.11
C ALA A 165 -1.48 1.15 24.69
N VAL A 166 -1.86 0.18 23.85
CA VAL A 166 -2.03 -1.22 24.29
C VAL A 166 -0.70 -1.82 24.79
N HIS A 167 0.41 -1.50 24.16
CA HIS A 167 1.72 -1.98 24.62
C HIS A 167 2.15 -1.33 25.94
N LEU A 168 1.88 -0.04 26.13
CA LEU A 168 2.12 0.64 27.42
C LEU A 168 1.28 0.02 28.54
N LEU A 169 -0.02 -0.15 28.34
CA LEU A 169 -0.92 -0.77 29.32
C LEU A 169 -0.51 -2.21 29.69
N ARG A 170 0.24 -2.89 28.82
CA ARG A 170 0.78 -4.23 29.07
C ARG A 170 2.19 -4.24 29.66
N GLY A 171 2.70 -3.10 30.09
CA GLY A 171 4.06 -2.98 30.65
C GLY A 171 5.17 -3.25 29.62
N ARG A 172 4.94 -2.96 28.33
CA ARG A 172 5.90 -3.21 27.23
C ARG A 172 6.31 -1.91 26.55
N PRO A 173 6.96 -0.94 27.26
CA PRO A 173 7.26 0.38 26.71
C PRO A 173 8.17 0.34 25.48
N GLY A 174 9.13 -0.57 25.43
CA GLY A 174 9.99 -0.73 24.24
C GLY A 174 9.20 -1.09 22.96
N ARG A 175 8.14 -1.89 23.06
CA ARG A 175 7.25 -2.19 21.94
C ARG A 175 6.34 -1.01 21.59
N ALA A 176 5.92 -0.24 22.58
CA ALA A 176 5.08 0.93 22.37
C ALA A 176 5.76 1.99 21.48
N VAL A 177 7.07 2.13 21.59
CA VAL A 177 7.87 3.12 20.83
C VAL A 177 8.58 2.51 19.61
N ALA A 178 8.49 1.20 19.39
CA ALA A 178 9.24 0.50 18.34
C ALA A 178 8.95 1.06 16.93
N ARG A 179 7.70 1.48 16.66
CA ARG A 179 7.31 2.10 15.38
C ARG A 179 7.90 3.50 15.18
N LEU A 180 8.33 4.19 16.24
CA LEU A 180 8.96 5.50 16.12
C LEU A 180 10.38 5.41 15.53
N ALA A 181 10.97 4.22 15.48
CA ALA A 181 12.16 3.98 14.67
C ALA A 181 11.80 4.08 13.17
N ASN A 182 12.73 4.61 12.37
CA ASN A 182 12.54 4.71 10.92
C ASN A 182 12.50 3.33 10.25
N ARG A 183 13.28 2.39 10.74
CA ARG A 183 13.28 0.97 10.35
C ARG A 183 12.49 0.17 11.38
N TRP A 184 11.53 -0.60 10.90
CA TRP A 184 10.68 -1.42 11.75
C TRP A 184 10.64 -2.86 11.24
N ARG A 185 10.90 -3.82 12.13
CA ARG A 185 10.75 -5.25 11.87
C ARG A 185 9.51 -5.74 12.60
N GLY A 186 8.40 -5.82 11.89
CA GLY A 186 7.13 -6.06 12.51
C GLY A 186 6.34 -7.24 11.99
N TYR A 187 5.18 -7.42 12.59
CA TYR A 187 4.10 -8.38 12.40
C TYR A 187 4.41 -9.81 12.84
N VAL A 188 5.43 -10.50 12.34
CA VAL A 188 5.68 -11.92 12.69
C VAL A 188 7.11 -12.07 13.18
N PRO A 189 7.33 -12.50 14.45
CA PRO A 189 8.68 -12.62 15.01
C PRO A 189 9.58 -13.61 14.27
N GLN A 190 8.97 -14.66 13.67
CA GLN A 190 9.70 -15.77 13.03
C GLN A 190 10.24 -15.38 11.63
N THR A 191 9.54 -14.46 10.95
CA THR A 191 9.93 -13.94 9.64
C THR A 191 9.70 -12.43 9.61
N PRO A 192 10.64 -11.65 10.16
CA PRO A 192 10.46 -10.20 10.23
C PRO A 192 10.56 -9.60 8.83
N LEU A 193 9.50 -8.90 8.40
CA LEU A 193 9.54 -8.04 7.24
C LEU A 193 10.19 -6.71 7.62
N GLN A 194 11.25 -6.33 6.90
CA GLN A 194 11.84 -5.00 7.04
C GLN A 194 10.91 -3.98 6.39
N ALA A 195 10.52 -2.95 7.15
CA ALA A 195 9.72 -1.84 6.64
C ALA A 195 10.30 -0.50 7.07
N TRP A 196 10.19 0.49 6.19
CA TRP A 196 10.51 1.90 6.47
C TRP A 196 9.23 2.65 6.78
N LEU A 197 9.14 3.20 7.98
CA LEU A 197 7.98 3.93 8.45
C LEU A 197 8.22 5.43 8.36
N TYR A 198 7.23 6.15 7.86
CA TYR A 198 7.31 7.58 7.63
C TYR A 198 6.25 8.34 8.43
N PHE A 199 6.57 9.56 8.85
CA PHE A 199 5.57 10.51 9.28
C PHE A 199 4.84 11.10 8.07
N PRO A 200 3.56 11.55 8.21
CA PRO A 200 2.81 12.17 7.13
C PRO A 200 3.59 13.26 6.36
N ARG A 201 4.23 14.17 7.10
CA ARG A 201 5.04 15.25 6.50
C ARG A 201 6.21 14.74 5.66
N GLN A 202 6.80 13.60 6.03
CA GLN A 202 7.90 12.99 5.27
C GLN A 202 7.40 12.38 3.96
N ILE A 203 6.22 11.77 3.96
CA ILE A 203 5.57 11.26 2.75
C ILE A 203 5.23 12.44 1.84
N GLU A 204 4.48 13.41 2.35
CA GLU A 204 4.03 14.57 1.59
C GLU A 204 5.20 15.35 0.96
N ALA A 205 6.30 15.57 1.71
CA ALA A 205 7.49 16.26 1.20
C ALA A 205 8.16 15.55 0.03
N ARG A 206 8.19 14.20 0.02
CA ARG A 206 8.79 13.42 -1.07
C ARG A 206 7.94 13.44 -2.34
N PHE A 207 6.62 13.44 -2.18
CA PHE A 207 5.70 13.47 -3.32
C PHE A 207 5.47 14.89 -3.87
N ALA A 208 5.60 15.94 -3.05
CA ALA A 208 5.31 17.33 -3.42
C ALA A 208 6.00 17.85 -4.70
N PRO A 209 7.23 17.44 -5.08
CA PRO A 209 7.86 17.90 -6.32
C PRO A 209 7.11 17.51 -7.59
N ALA A 210 6.40 16.36 -7.57
CA ALA A 210 5.73 15.81 -8.76
C ALA A 210 4.21 15.68 -8.59
N PHE A 211 3.72 15.71 -7.35
CA PHE A 211 2.32 15.41 -7.05
C PHE A 211 1.72 16.41 -6.07
N GLN A 212 0.41 16.61 -6.19
CA GLN A 212 -0.41 17.36 -5.24
C GLN A 212 -1.29 16.39 -4.45
N VAL A 213 -1.37 16.57 -3.13
CA VAL A 213 -2.24 15.77 -2.26
C VAL A 213 -3.67 16.26 -2.44
N GLU A 214 -4.55 15.42 -2.98
CA GLU A 214 -5.99 15.71 -3.10
C GLU A 214 -6.77 15.24 -1.88
N ARG A 215 -6.38 14.08 -1.33
CA ARG A 215 -7.09 13.46 -0.21
C ARG A 215 -6.13 12.65 0.64
N ARG A 216 -6.41 12.60 1.93
CA ARG A 216 -5.72 11.76 2.91
C ARG A 216 -6.70 11.21 3.92
N GLU A 217 -6.53 9.95 4.30
CA GLU A 217 -7.36 9.28 5.29
C GLU A 217 -6.53 8.32 6.14
N GLY A 218 -6.88 8.22 7.42
CA GLY A 218 -6.36 7.19 8.31
C GLY A 218 -7.32 6.01 8.44
N PHE A 219 -6.76 4.84 8.69
CA PHE A 219 -7.52 3.62 8.91
C PHE A 219 -6.99 2.88 10.13
N SER A 220 -7.88 2.20 10.84
CA SER A 220 -7.59 1.55 12.11
C SER A 220 -7.03 2.53 13.16
N ILE A 221 -7.65 3.69 13.30
CA ILE A 221 -7.34 4.66 14.37
C ILE A 221 -7.82 4.07 15.71
N LEU A 222 -9.12 3.76 15.80
CA LEU A 222 -9.77 3.03 16.88
C LEU A 222 -10.28 1.65 16.40
N TYR A 223 -10.57 1.52 15.09
CA TYR A 223 -10.95 0.26 14.48
C TYR A 223 -9.79 -0.75 14.64
N PRO A 224 -10.07 -2.04 14.91
CA PRO A 224 -9.02 -3.02 15.17
C PRO A 224 -8.00 -3.11 14.03
N ALA A 225 -6.75 -3.36 14.37
CA ALA A 225 -5.76 -3.80 13.39
C ALA A 225 -6.06 -5.25 12.96
N TRP A 226 -5.68 -5.60 11.73
CA TRP A 226 -5.94 -6.92 11.14
C TRP A 226 -5.44 -8.10 11.98
N TYR A 227 -4.30 -7.96 12.68
CA TYR A 227 -3.73 -8.98 13.56
C TYR A 227 -4.45 -9.09 14.92
N ARG A 228 -5.49 -8.29 15.15
CA ARG A 228 -6.40 -8.33 16.29
C ARG A 228 -7.82 -8.72 15.90
N ALA A 229 -8.07 -9.04 14.63
CA ALA A 229 -9.40 -9.31 14.09
C ALA A 229 -10.15 -10.39 14.88
N THR A 230 -9.48 -11.46 15.30
CA THR A 230 -10.05 -12.58 16.05
C THR A 230 -10.62 -12.21 17.44
N ARG A 231 -10.30 -11.02 17.94
CA ARG A 231 -10.80 -10.52 19.24
C ARG A 231 -12.14 -9.79 19.14
N PHE A 232 -12.64 -9.60 17.94
CA PHE A 232 -13.83 -8.82 17.66
C PHE A 232 -14.77 -9.61 16.76
N ALA A 233 -16.06 -9.65 17.13
CA ALA A 233 -17.05 -10.24 16.24
C ALA A 233 -17.20 -9.39 14.97
N GLU A 234 -17.20 -10.04 13.81
CA GLU A 234 -17.23 -9.37 12.49
C GLU A 234 -18.34 -8.32 12.35
N HIS A 235 -19.54 -8.66 12.81
CA HIS A 235 -20.72 -7.80 12.72
C HIS A 235 -21.15 -7.18 14.06
N GLY A 236 -20.28 -7.20 15.06
CA GLY A 236 -20.56 -6.66 16.39
C GLY A 236 -20.85 -5.16 16.39
N ALA A 237 -21.75 -4.71 17.26
CA ALA A 237 -22.09 -3.28 17.40
C ALA A 237 -20.85 -2.43 17.73
N VAL A 238 -19.96 -2.96 18.57
CA VAL A 238 -18.70 -2.29 18.93
C VAL A 238 -17.82 -2.04 17.71
N VAL A 239 -17.63 -3.05 16.87
CA VAL A 239 -16.79 -2.94 15.64
C VAL A 239 -17.38 -1.92 14.67
N ARG A 240 -18.71 -1.88 14.54
CA ARG A 240 -19.39 -0.86 13.73
C ARG A 240 -19.20 0.54 14.29
N ALA A 241 -19.35 0.71 15.61
CA ALA A 241 -19.15 1.99 16.27
C ALA A 241 -17.71 2.49 16.12
N LEU A 242 -16.71 1.62 16.30
CA LEU A 242 -15.30 1.97 16.10
C LEU A 242 -15.00 2.38 14.64
N TRP A 243 -15.61 1.70 13.67
CA TRP A 243 -15.49 2.10 12.26
C TRP A 243 -16.07 3.48 11.97
N ILE A 244 -17.24 3.79 12.56
CA ILE A 244 -17.86 5.11 12.43
C ILE A 244 -16.98 6.18 13.11
N ALA A 245 -16.45 5.87 14.30
CA ALA A 245 -15.54 6.77 15.01
C ALA A 245 -14.29 7.09 14.18
N ASP A 246 -13.68 6.10 13.50
CA ASP A 246 -12.57 6.33 12.58
C ASP A 246 -12.94 7.32 11.47
N ARG A 247 -14.16 7.22 10.91
CA ARG A 247 -14.63 8.16 9.88
C ARG A 247 -14.76 9.59 10.40
N VAL A 248 -15.15 9.77 11.64
CA VAL A 248 -15.20 11.08 12.30
C VAL A 248 -13.79 11.59 12.57
N LEU A 249 -12.91 10.75 13.11
CA LEU A 249 -11.53 11.11 13.43
C LEU A 249 -10.71 11.49 12.18
N ASN A 250 -11.04 10.96 11.01
CA ASN A 250 -10.44 11.35 9.74
C ASN A 250 -10.61 12.84 9.38
N ARG A 251 -11.58 13.52 10.00
CA ARG A 251 -11.81 14.97 9.82
C ARG A 251 -11.06 15.83 10.83
N THR A 252 -10.26 15.22 11.67
CA THR A 252 -9.49 15.86 12.74
C THR A 252 -7.99 15.66 12.54
N PRO A 253 -7.11 16.34 13.27
CA PRO A 253 -5.67 16.08 13.25
C PRO A 253 -5.27 14.63 13.63
N LEU A 254 -6.19 13.86 14.23
CA LEU A 254 -5.97 12.45 14.60
C LEU A 254 -6.05 11.47 13.40
N TRP A 255 -6.37 11.94 12.21
CA TRP A 255 -6.44 11.10 11.00
C TRP A 255 -5.18 10.24 10.81
N SER A 256 -4.02 10.74 11.18
CA SER A 256 -2.73 10.05 11.01
C SER A 256 -2.34 9.12 12.17
N ALA A 257 -3.20 8.98 13.18
CA ALA A 257 -2.96 8.13 14.36
C ALA A 257 -3.28 6.64 14.13
N GLY A 258 -3.75 6.26 12.95
CA GLY A 258 -4.15 4.91 12.59
C GLY A 258 -3.00 4.01 12.13
N GLU A 259 -3.33 2.73 11.87
CA GLU A 259 -2.38 1.75 11.34
C GLU A 259 -1.97 2.04 9.90
N HIS A 260 -2.93 2.45 9.07
CA HIS A 260 -2.71 2.79 7.67
C HIS A 260 -3.07 4.23 7.36
N LEU A 261 -2.26 4.85 6.51
CA LEU A 261 -2.51 6.15 5.90
C LEU A 261 -2.75 5.94 4.41
N LEU A 262 -3.88 6.44 3.91
CA LEU A 262 -4.20 6.45 2.48
C LEU A 262 -4.04 7.86 1.95
N TYR A 263 -3.34 7.98 0.83
CA TYR A 263 -3.18 9.21 0.07
C TYR A 263 -3.76 9.06 -1.32
N VAL A 264 -4.47 10.08 -1.76
CA VAL A 264 -4.78 10.31 -3.16
C VAL A 264 -3.96 11.50 -3.62
N LEU A 265 -3.15 11.28 -4.65
CA LEU A 265 -2.16 12.22 -5.14
C LEU A 265 -2.38 12.40 -6.65
N ARG A 266 -2.47 13.63 -7.11
CA ARG A 266 -2.56 13.94 -8.54
C ARG A 266 -1.22 14.39 -9.06
N ARG A 267 -0.79 13.85 -10.22
CA ARG A 267 0.40 14.33 -10.90
C ARG A 267 0.19 15.79 -11.31
N SER A 268 1.11 16.65 -10.90
CA SER A 268 1.12 18.04 -11.32
C SER A 268 1.25 18.13 -12.85
N ALA A 269 0.49 19.03 -13.48
CA ALA A 269 0.72 19.33 -14.89
C ALA A 269 2.13 19.92 -15.07
N ASP A 270 2.84 19.48 -16.08
CA ASP A 270 4.17 20.02 -16.40
C ASP A 270 4.07 21.54 -16.60
N ARG A 271 4.68 22.32 -15.70
CA ARG A 271 4.75 23.79 -15.83
C ARG A 271 5.59 24.27 -17.01
N SER A 272 6.19 23.35 -17.76
CA SER A 272 7.03 23.67 -18.93
C SER A 272 6.23 23.99 -20.21
N ALA A 273 4.96 23.54 -20.30
CA ALA A 273 4.13 23.74 -21.49
C ALA A 273 3.43 25.10 -21.56
N SER A 274 3.55 25.97 -20.54
CA SER A 274 2.89 27.30 -20.51
C SER A 274 3.85 28.47 -20.73
N ARG A 275 5.08 28.23 -21.21
CA ARG A 275 6.08 29.27 -21.52
C ARG A 275 6.58 29.20 -22.97
N SER A 276 5.72 28.85 -23.89
CA SER A 276 5.99 28.98 -25.33
C SER A 276 4.96 29.88 -25.98
#